data_10269e98dfd2535e928bd6a828be8bde
#
_entry.id   10269e98dfd2535e928bd6a828be8bde
#
_cell.length_a   1.000
_cell.length_b   1.000
_cell.length_c   1.000
_cell.angle_alpha   90.00
_cell.angle_beta   90.00
_cell.angle_gamma   90.00
#
_symmetry.space_group_name_H-M   'P 1'
#
loop_
_entity.id
_entity.type
_entity.pdbx_description
1 polymer ?
#
loop_
_entity_poly.entity_id
_entity_poly.type
_entity_poly.pdbx_seq_one_letter_code
_entity_poly.pdbx_strand_id
1 'polypeptide(L)'
;MNKVIQSHHFTAKHAWGALDITNMNGISVRLHWTDKPYKWHINDGEEVFAVMDGTVEMRYKEEGQEKAVLLHMGDIFYAGI
;
A
#
# COMPACT_ATOMS: atom_id res chain seq x y z
N MET A 1 -11.77 4.73 -21.69
CA MET A 1 -10.52 4.07 -22.12
C MET A 1 -10.13 3.01 -21.12
N ASN A 2 -9.79 1.84 -21.58
CA ASN A 2 -9.37 0.73 -20.71
C ASN A 2 -7.86 0.54 -20.82
N LYS A 3 -7.23 0.09 -19.73
CA LYS A 3 -5.80 -0.20 -19.72
C LYS A 3 -5.48 -1.32 -18.74
N VAL A 4 -4.32 -1.97 -18.96
CA VAL A 4 -3.81 -3.01 -18.08
C VAL A 4 -2.55 -2.48 -17.40
N ILE A 5 -2.48 -2.63 -16.09
CA ILE A 5 -1.28 -2.32 -15.32
C ILE A 5 -0.62 -3.65 -14.93
N GLN A 6 0.59 -3.86 -15.40
CA GLN A 6 1.38 -5.02 -15.00
C GLN A 6 2.24 -4.64 -13.80
N SER A 7 1.73 -4.89 -12.61
CA SER A 7 2.33 -4.40 -11.37
C SER A 7 3.76 -4.86 -11.17
N HIS A 8 4.10 -6.07 -11.59
CA HIS A 8 5.45 -6.62 -11.44
C HIS A 8 6.50 -5.96 -12.33
N HIS A 9 6.09 -5.14 -13.28
CA HIS A 9 7.01 -4.36 -14.11
C HIS A 9 7.28 -2.97 -13.55
N PHE A 10 6.55 -2.56 -12.52
CA PHE A 10 6.74 -1.24 -11.95
C PHE A 10 7.85 -1.25 -10.91
N THR A 11 8.85 -0.41 -11.13
CA THR A 11 9.89 -0.09 -10.15
C THR A 11 10.05 1.41 -10.10
N ALA A 12 10.61 1.91 -9.00
CA ALA A 12 10.88 3.33 -8.86
C ALA A 12 12.34 3.55 -8.49
N LYS A 13 12.84 4.76 -8.75
CA LYS A 13 14.22 5.12 -8.45
C LYS A 13 14.46 5.41 -6.97
N HIS A 14 13.38 5.59 -6.22
CA HIS A 14 13.43 5.87 -4.79
C HIS A 14 12.32 5.11 -4.08
N ALA A 15 12.51 4.91 -2.76
CA ALA A 15 11.49 4.26 -1.94
C ALA A 15 10.18 5.03 -2.00
N TRP A 16 9.08 4.29 -1.98
CA TRP A 16 7.71 4.81 -2.02
C TRP A 16 7.37 5.59 -3.28
N GLY A 17 8.09 5.34 -4.37
CA GLY A 17 7.67 5.80 -5.67
C GLY A 17 6.30 5.24 -6.01
N ALA A 18 5.46 6.05 -6.63
CA ALA A 18 4.07 5.68 -6.87
C ALA A 18 3.70 5.88 -8.33
N LEU A 19 2.86 4.98 -8.82
CA LEU A 19 2.14 5.12 -10.08
C LEU A 19 0.67 5.35 -9.77
N ASP A 20 0.15 6.51 -10.10
CA ASP A 20 -1.27 6.78 -9.94
C ASP A 20 -2.06 6.06 -11.01
N ILE A 21 -2.95 5.16 -10.61
CA ILE A 21 -3.77 4.42 -11.56
C ILE A 21 -5.03 5.21 -11.87
N THR A 22 -5.75 5.61 -10.84
CA THR A 22 -7.00 6.37 -11.03
C THR A 22 -7.45 7.04 -9.74
N ASN A 23 -8.38 7.97 -9.88
CA ASN A 23 -9.14 8.52 -8.77
C ASN A 23 -10.61 8.37 -9.10
N MET A 24 -11.33 7.63 -8.27
CA MET A 24 -12.75 7.34 -8.45
C MET A 24 -13.53 8.05 -7.37
N ASN A 25 -14.03 9.24 -7.67
CA ASN A 25 -14.85 10.04 -6.74
C ASN A 25 -14.14 10.30 -5.40
N GLY A 26 -12.87 10.68 -5.46
CA GLY A 26 -12.08 10.94 -4.27
C GLY A 26 -11.35 9.72 -3.70
N ILE A 27 -11.58 8.53 -4.24
CA ILE A 27 -10.85 7.32 -3.86
C ILE A 27 -9.69 7.15 -4.83
N SER A 28 -8.47 7.29 -4.33
CA SER A 28 -7.27 7.10 -5.15
C SER A 28 -6.84 5.65 -5.16
N VAL A 29 -6.40 5.18 -6.32
CA VAL A 29 -5.81 3.85 -6.49
C VAL A 29 -4.39 4.04 -7.01
N ARG A 30 -3.43 3.56 -6.25
CA ARG A 30 -2.00 3.75 -6.54
C ARG A 30 -1.24 2.45 -6.41
N LEU A 31 -0.22 2.30 -7.25
CA LEU A 31 0.75 1.24 -7.12
C LEU A 31 2.04 1.84 -6.54
N HIS A 32 2.51 1.27 -5.44
CA HIS A 32 3.75 1.71 -4.79
C HIS A 32 4.86 0.70 -4.98
N TRP A 33 6.07 1.19 -5.12
CA TRP A 33 7.29 0.39 -5.04
C TRP A 33 8.13 0.90 -3.89
N THR A 34 8.66 0.00 -3.06
CA THR A 34 9.52 0.41 -1.97
C THR A 34 10.49 -0.70 -1.56
N ASP A 35 11.65 -0.28 -1.08
CA ASP A 35 12.63 -1.11 -0.39
C ASP A 35 12.92 -0.59 1.03
N LYS A 36 12.09 0.32 1.54
CA LYS A 36 12.25 0.98 2.83
C LYS A 36 11.00 0.89 3.68
N PRO A 37 11.13 0.97 5.01
CA PRO A 37 9.96 1.03 5.89
C PRO A 37 9.12 2.27 5.61
N TYR A 38 7.82 2.16 5.86
CA TYR A 38 6.90 3.28 5.79
C TYR A 38 6.93 4.05 7.12
N LYS A 39 6.88 5.37 7.04
CA LYS A 39 6.79 6.20 8.25
C LYS A 39 5.38 6.15 8.82
N TRP A 40 5.27 6.21 10.14
CA TRP A 40 3.99 6.32 10.81
C TRP A 40 3.27 7.60 10.36
N HIS A 41 2.00 7.47 10.06
CA HIS A 41 1.14 8.60 9.74
C HIS A 41 -0.29 8.30 10.17
N ILE A 42 -1.10 9.35 10.25
CA ILE A 42 -2.52 9.21 10.53
C ILE A 42 -3.26 9.16 9.20
N ASN A 43 -4.08 8.13 9.03
CA ASN A 43 -4.91 7.99 7.84
C ASN A 43 -6.17 8.83 7.95
N ASP A 44 -6.59 9.42 6.85
CA ASP A 44 -7.81 10.23 6.78
C ASP A 44 -9.05 9.38 6.47
N GLY A 45 -9.01 8.09 6.70
CA GLY A 45 -10.13 7.22 6.42
C GLY A 45 -9.66 5.79 6.20
N GLU A 46 -10.51 5.01 5.56
CA GLU A 46 -10.24 3.62 5.30
C GLU A 46 -9.26 3.46 4.16
N GLU A 47 -8.40 2.45 4.26
CA GLU A 47 -7.45 2.10 3.23
C GLU A 47 -7.38 0.58 3.05
N VAL A 48 -7.09 0.17 1.82
CA VAL A 48 -6.83 -1.24 1.50
C VAL A 48 -5.45 -1.32 0.87
N PHE A 49 -4.61 -2.21 1.40
CA PHE A 49 -3.28 -2.49 0.86
C PHE A 49 -3.23 -3.93 0.37
N ALA A 50 -2.87 -4.12 -0.87
CA ALA A 50 -2.65 -5.45 -1.44
C ALA A 50 -1.17 -5.60 -1.80
N VAL A 51 -0.54 -6.67 -1.32
CA VAL A 51 0.85 -6.96 -1.66
C VAL A 51 0.87 -7.69 -3.00
N MET A 52 1.42 -7.04 -4.01
CA MET A 52 1.45 -7.57 -5.38
C MET A 52 2.72 -8.35 -5.66
N ASP A 53 3.80 -8.07 -4.93
CA ASP A 53 5.07 -8.75 -5.08
C ASP A 53 5.89 -8.55 -3.81
N GLY A 54 6.71 -9.54 -3.46
CA GLY A 54 7.58 -9.45 -2.29
C GLY A 54 6.87 -9.63 -0.97
N THR A 55 7.45 -9.04 0.06
CA THR A 55 7.01 -9.18 1.44
C THR A 55 7.03 -7.80 2.11
N VAL A 56 6.01 -7.51 2.89
CA VAL A 56 5.87 -6.22 3.57
C VAL A 56 5.59 -6.47 5.05
N GLU A 57 6.36 -5.84 5.92
CA GLU A 57 6.03 -5.76 7.33
C GLU A 57 5.15 -4.53 7.55
N MET A 58 3.89 -4.77 7.88
CA MET A 58 2.94 -3.70 8.14
C MET A 58 2.87 -3.45 9.64
N ARG A 59 3.25 -2.23 10.06
CA ARG A 59 3.16 -1.80 11.45
C ARG A 59 1.98 -0.85 11.59
N TYR A 60 1.19 -1.06 12.62
CA TYR A 60 -0.02 -0.27 12.84
C TYR A 60 -0.31 -0.15 14.33
N LYS A 61 -1.17 0.79 14.68
CA LYS A 61 -1.65 0.95 16.05
C LYS A 61 -3.11 0.58 16.13
N GLU A 62 -3.45 -0.16 17.17
CA GLU A 62 -4.81 -0.58 17.45
C GLU A 62 -5.02 -0.56 18.95
N GLU A 63 -6.05 0.14 19.38
CA GLU A 63 -6.36 0.29 20.80
C GLU A 63 -5.16 0.82 21.62
N GLY A 64 -4.40 1.74 21.04
CA GLY A 64 -3.23 2.33 21.68
C GLY A 64 -1.99 1.45 21.69
N GLN A 65 -2.05 0.26 21.10
CA GLN A 65 -0.92 -0.67 21.04
C GLN A 65 -0.32 -0.73 19.66
N GLU A 66 1.01 -0.83 19.60
CA GLU A 66 1.71 -1.10 18.35
C GLU A 66 1.63 -2.58 18.03
N LYS A 67 1.26 -2.87 16.79
CA LYS A 67 1.20 -4.22 16.25
C LYS A 67 1.94 -4.27 14.94
N ALA A 68 2.38 -5.47 14.58
CA ALA A 68 3.04 -5.71 13.30
C ALA A 68 2.54 -7.02 12.71
N VAL A 69 2.40 -7.04 11.40
CA VAL A 69 2.05 -8.25 10.66
C VAL A 69 2.89 -8.33 9.41
N LEU A 70 3.33 -9.52 9.09
CA LEU A 70 4.08 -9.79 7.87
C LEU A 70 3.12 -10.19 6.77
N LEU A 71 3.11 -9.41 5.70
CA LEU A 71 2.26 -9.64 4.55
C LEU A 71 3.09 -10.21 3.41
N HIS A 72 2.57 -11.23 2.76
CA HIS A 72 3.18 -11.87 1.60
C HIS A 72 2.38 -11.54 0.35
N MET A 73 2.96 -11.83 -0.79
CA MET A 73 2.28 -11.66 -2.08
C MET A 73 0.88 -12.29 -2.04
N GLY A 74 -0.12 -11.51 -2.41
CA GLY A 74 -1.51 -11.93 -2.39
C GLY A 74 -2.27 -11.57 -1.11
N ASP A 75 -1.57 -11.15 -0.05
CA ASP A 75 -2.24 -10.73 1.17
C ASP A 75 -2.81 -9.32 1.02
N ILE A 76 -3.93 -9.10 1.68
CA ILE A 76 -4.63 -7.82 1.68
C ILE A 76 -4.80 -7.37 3.13
N PHE A 77 -4.38 -6.15 3.40
CA PHE A 77 -4.54 -5.52 4.71
C PHE A 77 -5.60 -4.43 4.60
N TYR A 78 -6.61 -4.51 5.45
CA TYR A 78 -7.62 -3.47 5.56
C TYR A 78 -7.34 -2.62 6.78
N ALA A 79 -7.19 -1.32 6.58
CA ALA A 79 -7.03 -0.34 7.66
C ALA A 79 -8.33 0.43 7.83
N GLY A 80 -9.01 0.20 8.94
CA GLY A 80 -10.22 0.91 9.30
C GLY A 80 -9.95 2.27 9.94
N ILE A 81 -11.00 2.98 10.19
CA ILE A 81 -10.95 4.27 10.86
C ILE A 81 -10.72 4.09 12.37
#